data_8b4cb261909c8822fb87683fbfa67d3a
#
_entry.id   8b4cb261909c8822fb87683fbfa67d3a
#
_cell.length_a   1.000
_cell.length_b   1.000
_cell.length_c   1.000
_cell.angle_alpha   90.00
_cell.angle_beta   90.00
_cell.angle_gamma   90.00
#
_symmetry.space_group_name_H-M   'P 1'
#
loop_
_entity.id
_entity.type
_entity.pdbx_description
1 polymer ?
#
loop_
_entity_poly.entity_id
_entity_poly.type
_entity_poly.pdbx_seq_one_letter_code
_entity_poly.pdbx_strand_id
1 'polypeptide(L)'
;MRKIRLISIITILVLVLATIPVFAGCGKVAAYADPATENILIAMNDGDYASFSKDFDDTMKSELSEDAFPDFVASVNGQVGDYIADSKDFKGFNTSNGITTTEYMIDFEAMEDVALEVIFQKIDGKMMVVGLWFN
;
A
#
# COMPACT_ATOMS: atom_id res chain seq x y z
N MET A 1 32.15 28.20 28.89
CA MET A 1 31.48 26.89 29.10
C MET A 1 29.97 26.94 28.94
N ARG A 2 29.28 27.96 29.45
CA ARG A 2 27.80 28.03 29.26
C ARG A 2 27.34 28.24 27.79
N LYS A 3 28.13 28.93 26.97
CA LYS A 3 27.80 29.18 25.55
C LYS A 3 27.88 27.93 24.68
N ILE A 4 28.76 26.98 25.01
CA ILE A 4 28.93 25.74 24.26
C ILE A 4 27.75 24.77 24.49
N ARG A 5 27.18 24.78 25.70
CA ARG A 5 26.02 23.94 26.03
C ARG A 5 24.74 24.43 25.34
N LEU A 6 24.59 25.73 25.16
CA LEU A 6 23.44 26.32 24.47
C LEU A 6 23.44 26.01 22.97
N ILE A 7 24.61 26.05 22.34
CA ILE A 7 24.76 25.71 20.92
C ILE A 7 24.50 24.24 20.70
N SER A 8 24.95 23.36 21.62
CA SER A 8 24.70 21.92 21.53
C SER A 8 23.22 21.56 21.67
N ILE A 9 22.48 22.28 22.54
CA ILE A 9 21.03 22.05 22.71
C ILE A 9 20.26 22.53 21.49
N ILE A 10 20.63 23.64 20.91
CA ILE A 10 19.98 24.17 19.70
C ILE A 10 20.27 23.26 18.51
N THR A 11 21.47 22.72 18.38
CA THR A 11 21.84 21.81 17.31
C THR A 11 21.07 20.47 17.39
N ILE A 12 20.88 19.96 18.60
CA ILE A 12 20.08 18.74 18.85
C ILE A 12 18.60 19.00 18.58
N LEU A 13 18.09 20.17 18.95
CA LEU A 13 16.69 20.53 18.73
C LEU A 13 16.37 20.71 17.23
N VAL A 14 17.30 21.27 16.46
CA VAL A 14 17.17 21.42 15.00
C VAL A 14 17.24 20.05 14.31
N LEU A 15 18.06 19.14 14.80
CA LEU A 15 18.17 17.78 14.23
C LEU A 15 16.90 16.95 14.49
N VAL A 16 16.27 17.11 15.64
CA VAL A 16 15.00 16.42 15.97
C VAL A 16 13.84 16.98 15.13
N LEU A 17 13.81 18.28 14.87
CA LEU A 17 12.80 18.90 14.01
C LEU A 17 12.93 18.51 12.52
N ALA A 18 14.12 18.19 12.05
CA ALA A 18 14.36 17.79 10.66
C ALA A 18 13.92 16.34 10.37
N THR A 19 13.75 15.50 11.40
CA THR A 19 13.34 14.09 11.23
C THR A 19 11.82 13.87 11.28
N ILE A 20 11.08 14.82 11.86
CA ILE A 20 9.60 14.70 11.99
C ILE A 20 8.86 14.64 10.64
N PRO A 21 9.23 15.39 9.58
CA PRO A 21 8.52 15.35 8.30
C PRO A 21 8.59 13.99 7.56
N VAL A 22 9.66 13.22 7.77
CA VAL A 22 9.86 11.93 7.08
C VAL A 22 8.90 10.86 7.63
N PHE A 23 8.69 10.82 8.92
CA PHE A 23 7.73 9.89 9.55
C PHE A 23 6.27 10.25 9.24
N ALA A 24 5.94 11.52 9.14
CA ALA A 24 4.59 11.98 8.81
C ALA A 24 4.15 11.63 7.39
N GLY A 25 5.08 11.59 6.39
CA GLY A 25 4.80 11.18 5.02
C GLY A 25 4.46 9.71 4.89
N CYS A 26 5.24 8.81 5.50
CA CYS A 26 4.99 7.37 5.54
C CYS A 26 3.67 7.04 6.25
N GLY A 27 3.37 7.69 7.38
CA GLY A 27 2.12 7.48 8.12
C GLY A 27 0.87 7.89 7.34
N LYS A 28 0.93 8.95 6.53
CA LYS A 28 -0.19 9.39 5.69
C LYS A 28 -0.48 8.41 4.55
N VAL A 29 0.54 7.87 3.90
CA VAL A 29 0.37 6.88 2.84
C VAL A 29 -0.14 5.58 3.42
N ALA A 30 0.47 5.04 4.46
CA ALA A 30 0.04 3.82 5.12
C ALA A 30 -1.42 3.92 5.64
N ALA A 31 -1.85 5.08 6.11
CA ALA A 31 -3.19 5.28 6.63
C ALA A 31 -4.32 4.97 5.62
N TYR A 32 -4.11 5.22 4.33
CA TYR A 32 -5.08 4.83 3.29
C TYR A 32 -4.68 3.55 2.55
N ALA A 33 -3.40 3.32 2.36
CA ALA A 33 -2.90 2.19 1.56
C ALA A 33 -3.02 0.86 2.30
N ASP A 34 -2.71 0.79 3.58
CA ASP A 34 -2.78 -0.45 4.37
C ASP A 34 -4.19 -1.05 4.42
N PRO A 35 -5.24 -0.31 4.80
CA PRO A 35 -6.59 -0.88 4.83
C PRO A 35 -7.11 -1.22 3.43
N ALA A 36 -6.79 -0.43 2.40
CA ALA A 36 -7.19 -0.73 1.03
C ALA A 36 -6.52 -2.00 0.51
N THR A 37 -5.22 -2.17 0.76
CA THR A 37 -4.46 -3.36 0.36
C THR A 37 -4.95 -4.62 1.08
N GLU A 38 -5.16 -4.56 2.41
CA GLU A 38 -5.70 -5.69 3.17
C GLU A 38 -7.07 -6.09 2.67
N ASN A 39 -7.95 -5.12 2.42
CA ASN A 39 -9.28 -5.37 1.87
C ASN A 39 -9.23 -6.08 0.52
N ILE A 40 -8.35 -5.67 -0.38
CA ILE A 40 -8.16 -6.32 -1.70
C ILE A 40 -7.76 -7.79 -1.51
N LEU A 41 -6.78 -8.06 -0.67
CA LEU A 41 -6.22 -9.40 -0.47
C LEU A 41 -7.23 -10.35 0.22
N ILE A 42 -7.94 -9.88 1.23
CA ILE A 42 -9.00 -10.66 1.90
C ILE A 42 -10.17 -10.90 0.96
N ALA A 43 -10.58 -9.91 0.17
CA ALA A 43 -11.67 -10.05 -0.80
C ALA A 43 -11.33 -11.06 -1.92
N MET A 44 -10.05 -11.18 -2.29
CA MET A 44 -9.59 -12.24 -3.19
C MET A 44 -9.81 -13.64 -2.59
N ASN A 45 -9.45 -13.83 -1.31
CA ASN A 45 -9.68 -15.10 -0.61
C ASN A 45 -11.17 -15.44 -0.51
N ASP A 46 -12.01 -14.42 -0.25
CA ASP A 46 -13.45 -14.59 -0.06
C ASP A 46 -14.24 -14.69 -1.37
N GLY A 47 -13.63 -14.36 -2.51
CA GLY A 47 -14.31 -14.28 -3.80
C GLY A 47 -15.33 -13.14 -3.86
N ASP A 48 -15.14 -12.07 -3.09
CA ASP A 48 -16.02 -10.93 -2.94
C ASP A 48 -15.58 -9.77 -3.85
N TYR A 49 -16.13 -9.71 -5.06
CA TYR A 49 -15.80 -8.66 -6.02
C TYR A 49 -16.21 -7.26 -5.55
N ALA A 50 -17.32 -7.12 -4.87
CA ALA A 50 -17.79 -5.81 -4.39
C ALA A 50 -16.78 -5.19 -3.41
N SER A 51 -16.27 -5.97 -2.48
CA SER A 51 -15.22 -5.55 -1.55
C SER A 51 -13.86 -5.36 -2.27
N PHE A 52 -13.50 -6.27 -3.18
CA PHE A 52 -12.26 -6.21 -3.96
C PHE A 52 -12.14 -4.90 -4.74
N SER A 53 -13.19 -4.50 -5.44
CA SER A 53 -13.21 -3.33 -6.32
C SER A 53 -13.64 -2.03 -5.64
N LYS A 54 -13.89 -2.06 -4.35
CA LYS A 54 -14.46 -0.92 -3.59
C LYS A 54 -13.69 0.38 -3.78
N ASP A 55 -12.36 0.33 -3.79
CA ASP A 55 -11.47 1.49 -3.89
C ASP A 55 -10.87 1.65 -5.30
N PHE A 56 -11.30 0.86 -6.28
CA PHE A 56 -10.84 0.94 -7.66
C PHE A 56 -11.44 2.13 -8.39
N ASP A 57 -10.66 2.77 -9.25
CA ASP A 57 -11.18 3.73 -10.22
C ASP A 57 -11.95 3.01 -11.36
N ASP A 58 -12.60 3.79 -12.22
CA ASP A 58 -13.42 3.23 -13.30
C ASP A 58 -12.60 2.42 -14.31
N THR A 59 -11.34 2.79 -14.55
CA THR A 59 -10.45 2.05 -15.45
C THR A 59 -10.10 0.69 -14.87
N MET A 60 -9.72 0.62 -13.59
CA MET A 60 -9.45 -0.64 -12.91
C MET A 60 -10.67 -1.56 -12.88
N LYS A 61 -11.85 -1.02 -12.63
CA LYS A 61 -13.12 -1.79 -12.67
C LYS A 61 -13.45 -2.32 -14.05
N SER A 62 -13.03 -1.61 -15.10
CA SER A 62 -13.19 -2.06 -16.49
C SER A 62 -12.22 -3.18 -16.85
N GLU A 63 -10.96 -3.07 -16.40
CA GLU A 63 -9.91 -4.06 -16.68
C GLU A 63 -10.05 -5.31 -15.82
N LEU A 64 -10.34 -5.16 -14.54
CA LEU A 64 -10.66 -6.23 -13.58
C LEU A 64 -12.14 -6.19 -13.24
N SER A 65 -12.99 -6.53 -14.23
CA SER A 65 -14.45 -6.55 -14.07
C SER A 65 -14.90 -7.72 -13.18
N GLU A 66 -16.17 -7.68 -12.76
CA GLU A 66 -16.79 -8.78 -12.01
C GLU A 66 -16.69 -10.10 -12.75
N ASP A 67 -16.87 -10.08 -14.09
CA ASP A 67 -16.73 -11.27 -14.94
C ASP A 67 -15.30 -11.80 -15.04
N ALA A 68 -14.30 -10.92 -15.02
CA ALA A 68 -12.88 -11.28 -15.07
C ALA A 68 -12.31 -11.69 -13.70
N PHE A 69 -12.93 -11.30 -12.61
CA PHE A 69 -12.43 -11.49 -11.25
C PHE A 69 -12.18 -12.95 -10.88
N PRO A 70 -13.08 -13.93 -11.16
CA PRO A 70 -12.82 -15.34 -10.82
C PRO A 70 -11.57 -15.89 -11.49
N ASP A 71 -11.33 -15.57 -12.75
CA ASP A 71 -10.17 -16.02 -13.51
C ASP A 71 -8.87 -15.37 -12.97
N PHE A 72 -8.94 -14.09 -12.61
CA PHE A 72 -7.82 -13.39 -12.00
C PHE A 72 -7.44 -14.04 -10.66
N VAL A 73 -8.40 -14.26 -9.78
CA VAL A 73 -8.18 -14.91 -8.46
C VAL A 73 -7.62 -16.32 -8.64
N ALA A 74 -8.19 -17.12 -9.56
CA ALA A 74 -7.71 -18.46 -9.85
C ALA A 74 -6.27 -18.47 -10.37
N SER A 75 -5.91 -17.48 -11.18
CA SER A 75 -4.54 -17.31 -11.69
C SER A 75 -3.52 -17.04 -10.60
N VAL A 76 -3.86 -16.19 -9.63
CA VAL A 76 -2.99 -15.89 -8.49
C VAL A 76 -2.95 -17.07 -7.52
N ASN A 77 -4.11 -17.54 -7.06
CA ASN A 77 -4.20 -18.61 -6.06
C ASN A 77 -3.65 -19.95 -6.58
N GLY A 78 -3.75 -20.20 -7.88
CA GLY A 78 -3.15 -21.38 -8.51
C GLY A 78 -1.62 -21.42 -8.42
N GLN A 79 -0.98 -20.27 -8.29
CA GLN A 79 0.47 -20.15 -8.15
C GLN A 79 0.94 -20.10 -6.70
N VAL A 80 0.23 -19.38 -5.84
CA VAL A 80 0.70 -19.02 -4.51
C VAL A 80 -0.22 -19.44 -3.34
N GLY A 81 -1.42 -19.93 -3.64
CA GLY A 81 -2.44 -20.24 -2.63
C GLY A 81 -3.16 -19.00 -2.13
N ASP A 82 -3.89 -19.12 -1.03
CA ASP A 82 -4.61 -18.02 -0.42
C ASP A 82 -3.68 -17.08 0.35
N TYR A 83 -4.03 -15.80 0.39
CA TYR A 83 -3.33 -14.80 1.17
C TYR A 83 -3.46 -15.09 2.68
N ILE A 84 -2.35 -15.01 3.40
CA ILE A 84 -2.32 -15.11 4.87
C ILE A 84 -2.65 -13.74 5.45
N ALA A 85 -3.80 -13.63 6.10
CA ALA A 85 -4.28 -12.37 6.67
C ALA A 85 -3.23 -11.74 7.61
N ASP A 86 -3.13 -10.41 7.54
CA ASP A 86 -2.20 -9.60 8.34
C ASP A 86 -0.70 -9.90 8.13
N SER A 87 -0.35 -10.65 7.07
CA SER A 87 1.06 -10.91 6.74
C SER A 87 1.73 -9.77 5.96
N LYS A 88 0.97 -8.80 5.47
CA LYS A 88 1.54 -7.72 4.66
C LYS A 88 2.51 -6.85 5.46
N ASP A 89 3.67 -6.62 4.88
CA ASP A 89 4.72 -5.76 5.40
C ASP A 89 4.96 -4.61 4.42
N PHE A 90 4.66 -3.38 4.87
CA PHE A 90 4.84 -2.17 4.08
C PHE A 90 6.34 -1.86 3.92
N LYS A 91 6.84 -1.83 2.70
CA LYS A 91 8.26 -1.59 2.40
C LYS A 91 8.57 -0.15 2.04
N GLY A 92 7.60 0.58 1.53
CA GLY A 92 7.79 1.98 1.17
C GLY A 92 6.82 2.45 0.09
N PHE A 93 7.06 3.66 -0.37
CA PHE A 93 6.27 4.25 -1.45
C PHE A 93 7.11 5.24 -2.25
N ASN A 94 6.65 5.50 -3.48
CA ASN A 94 7.15 6.57 -4.32
C ASN A 94 5.98 7.36 -4.89
N THR A 95 6.07 8.69 -4.85
CA THR A 95 5.06 9.56 -5.45
C THR A 95 5.69 10.37 -6.57
N SER A 96 5.10 10.29 -7.76
CA SER A 96 5.51 11.03 -8.93
C SER A 96 4.28 11.40 -9.77
N ASN A 97 4.19 12.68 -10.18
CA ASN A 97 3.10 13.20 -11.01
C ASN A 97 1.69 12.90 -10.44
N GLY A 98 1.52 12.95 -9.13
CA GLY A 98 0.24 12.69 -8.47
C GLY A 98 -0.13 11.21 -8.33
N ILE A 99 0.75 10.30 -8.74
CA ILE A 99 0.59 8.85 -8.60
C ILE A 99 1.49 8.36 -7.48
N THR A 100 0.93 7.60 -6.55
CA THR A 100 1.67 6.98 -5.45
C THR A 100 1.71 5.47 -5.65
N THR A 101 2.90 4.92 -5.83
CA THR A 101 3.14 3.48 -5.86
C THR A 101 3.59 3.03 -4.48
N THR A 102 2.88 2.09 -3.88
CA THR A 102 3.23 1.47 -2.60
C THR A 102 3.78 0.08 -2.82
N GLU A 103 4.74 -0.33 -2.01
CA GLU A 103 5.35 -1.65 -2.03
C GLU A 103 5.07 -2.41 -0.74
N TYR A 104 4.66 -3.65 -0.89
CA TYR A 104 4.43 -4.60 0.20
C TYR A 104 5.15 -5.92 -0.06
N MET A 105 5.62 -6.58 0.98
CA MET A 105 5.88 -8.01 0.99
C MET A 105 4.72 -8.71 1.70
N ILE A 106 4.18 -9.74 1.08
CA ILE A 106 3.02 -10.47 1.57
C ILE A 106 3.26 -11.98 1.51
N ASP A 107 2.62 -12.71 2.41
CA ASP A 107 2.71 -14.17 2.45
C ASP A 107 1.40 -14.81 1.97
N PHE A 108 1.57 -15.83 1.15
CA PHE A 108 0.52 -16.76 0.73
C PHE A 108 0.80 -18.15 1.30
N GLU A 109 -0.19 -19.02 1.27
CA GLU A 109 -0.06 -20.39 1.81
C GLU A 109 1.08 -21.20 1.17
N ALA A 110 1.33 -20.99 -0.12
CA ALA A 110 2.35 -21.75 -0.87
C ALA A 110 3.62 -20.94 -1.18
N MET A 111 3.66 -19.64 -0.86
CA MET A 111 4.80 -18.78 -1.16
C MET A 111 4.88 -17.60 -0.19
N GLU A 112 6.03 -17.43 0.45
CA GLU A 112 6.33 -16.28 1.31
C GLU A 112 7.02 -15.17 0.51
N ASP A 113 7.02 -13.95 1.05
CA ASP A 113 7.73 -12.78 0.50
C ASP A 113 7.37 -12.46 -0.96
N VAL A 114 6.10 -12.55 -1.31
CA VAL A 114 5.61 -12.11 -2.62
C VAL A 114 5.54 -10.58 -2.64
N ALA A 115 6.19 -9.96 -3.62
CA ALA A 115 6.14 -8.51 -3.77
C ALA A 115 4.80 -8.09 -4.38
N LEU A 116 4.16 -7.11 -3.76
CA LEU A 116 2.92 -6.51 -4.24
C LEU A 116 3.10 -5.01 -4.38
N GLU A 117 2.82 -4.48 -5.55
CA GLU A 117 2.68 -3.05 -5.78
C GLU A 117 1.21 -2.67 -5.90
N VAL A 118 0.79 -1.67 -5.12
CA VAL A 118 -0.54 -1.06 -5.24
C VAL A 118 -0.37 0.40 -5.59
N ILE A 119 -1.00 0.82 -6.68
CA ILE A 119 -0.84 2.16 -7.23
C ILE A 119 -2.11 2.97 -6.96
N PHE A 120 -1.91 4.13 -6.35
CA PHE A 120 -2.98 5.05 -5.96
C PHE A 120 -2.90 6.37 -6.71
N GLN A 121 -4.06 6.93 -6.99
CA GLN A 121 -4.21 8.29 -7.50
C GLN A 121 -5.38 8.97 -6.82
N LYS A 122 -5.22 10.26 -6.51
CA LYS A 122 -6.33 11.06 -5.99
C LYS A 122 -7.26 11.47 -7.11
N ILE A 123 -8.50 10.98 -7.04
CA ILE A 123 -9.56 11.26 -8.01
C ILE A 123 -10.76 11.80 -7.23
N ASP A 124 -11.23 13.00 -7.57
CA ASP A 124 -12.34 13.68 -6.91
C ASP A 124 -12.20 13.74 -5.37
N GLY A 125 -10.99 14.01 -4.91
CA GLY A 125 -10.67 14.15 -3.49
C GLY A 125 -10.45 12.85 -2.73
N LYS A 126 -10.61 11.67 -3.36
CA LYS A 126 -10.44 10.34 -2.77
C LYS A 126 -9.25 9.62 -3.38
N MET A 127 -8.47 8.92 -2.54
CA MET A 127 -7.41 8.03 -3.03
C MET A 127 -8.04 6.76 -3.60
N MET A 128 -7.84 6.54 -4.90
CA MET A 128 -8.35 5.40 -5.64
C MET A 128 -7.21 4.49 -6.08
N VAL A 129 -7.47 3.19 -6.11
CA VAL A 129 -6.53 2.20 -6.66
C VAL A 129 -6.63 2.24 -8.19
N VAL A 130 -5.51 2.53 -8.83
CA VAL A 130 -5.38 2.61 -10.30
C VAL A 130 -4.43 1.55 -10.88
N GLY A 131 -3.83 0.73 -10.04
CA GLY A 131 -2.97 -0.38 -10.46
C GLY A 131 -2.73 -1.39 -9.34
N LEU A 132 -2.51 -2.64 -9.73
CA LEU A 132 -2.25 -3.77 -8.84
C LEU A 132 -1.32 -4.76 -9.55
N TRP A 133 -0.13 -5.03 -8.97
CA TRP A 133 0.89 -5.88 -9.56
C TRP A 133 1.49 -6.82 -8.53
N PHE A 134 1.45 -8.11 -8.84
CA PHE A 134 2.16 -9.16 -8.08
C PHE A 134 3.44 -9.55 -8.85
N ASN A 135 4.60 -9.57 -8.14
CA ASN A 135 5.91 -9.89 -8.70
C ASN A 135 6.59 -11.05 -7.96
#